data_48b78d820c21fcdb61cf1a1ef0cee5de
#
_entry.id   48b78d820c21fcdb61cf1a1ef0cee5de
#
_cell.length_a   1.000
_cell.length_b   1.000
_cell.length_c   1.000
_cell.angle_alpha   90.00
_cell.angle_beta   90.00
_cell.angle_gamma   90.00
#
_symmetry.space_group_name_H-M   'P 1'
#
loop_
_entity.id
_entity.type
_entity.pdbx_description
1 polymer ?
#
loop_
_entity_poly.entity_id
_entity_poly.type
_entity_poly.pdbx_seq_one_letter_code
_entity_poly.pdbx_strand_id
1 'polypeptide(L)'
;CGVIKDYLYAPMQYPILPLFFTTYENPMVKDFERPYLIYVRYAKGHKKEVLEHLHEITSHIQNDNVNRSKMFTELSDLIDRFNRPEKVIFTIFSILSLVCILISTFGIYSLVSLATEQRRKEIAIRKVNGATFYHILQLFFREYFILVTLGNVFALPVGYLVIKRWLETYANHTTLPAGLFLLVFLITCGIVLLSIFRQVKRAAA
;
A
#
# COMPACT_ATOMS: atom_id res chain seq x y z
N CYS A 1 28.20 27.50 14.25
CA CYS A 1 26.79 27.34 13.82
C CYS A 1 26.80 26.76 12.42
N GLY A 2 25.91 25.78 12.15
CA GLY A 2 25.74 25.16 10.85
C GLY A 2 24.28 24.83 10.59
N VAL A 3 23.95 24.65 9.32
CA VAL A 3 22.62 24.21 8.89
C VAL A 3 22.72 22.73 8.55
N ILE A 4 21.85 21.92 9.12
CA ILE A 4 21.76 20.50 8.89
C ILE A 4 20.64 20.27 7.89
N LYS A 5 20.82 19.31 6.97
CA LYS A 5 19.77 18.89 6.04
C LYS A 5 18.59 18.31 6.83
N ASP A 6 17.36 18.60 6.37
CA ASP A 6 16.15 18.06 6.97
C ASP A 6 16.24 16.55 7.16
N TYR A 7 15.89 16.07 8.34
CA TYR A 7 15.78 14.67 8.65
C TYR A 7 14.43 14.34 9.29
N LEU A 8 13.96 13.15 9.05
CA LEU A 8 12.65 12.70 9.51
C LEU A 8 12.75 12.28 10.99
N TYR A 9 12.25 13.12 11.89
CA TYR A 9 12.21 12.86 13.33
C TYR A 9 10.80 12.58 13.86
N ALA A 10 9.78 12.80 13.01
CA ALA A 10 8.37 12.56 13.32
C ALA A 10 7.72 11.70 12.23
N PRO A 11 6.55 11.10 12.49
CA PRO A 11 5.77 10.40 11.47
C PRO A 11 5.54 11.28 10.25
N MET A 12 5.47 10.68 9.05
CA MET A 12 5.34 11.40 7.77
C MET A 12 4.09 12.27 7.66
N GLN A 13 3.13 12.10 8.56
CA GLN A 13 1.89 12.89 8.65
C GLN A 13 2.14 14.31 9.17
N TYR A 14 3.23 14.52 9.91
CA TYR A 14 3.53 15.82 10.50
C TYR A 14 4.55 16.59 9.66
N PRO A 15 4.37 17.91 9.53
CA PRO A 15 5.36 18.75 8.87
C PRO A 15 6.67 18.76 9.68
N ILE A 16 7.79 18.82 8.98
CA ILE A 16 9.09 19.00 9.62
C ILE A 16 9.13 20.42 10.18
N LEU A 17 9.12 20.52 11.50
CA LEU A 17 9.23 21.81 12.18
C LEU A 17 10.71 22.22 12.27
N PRO A 18 11.00 23.54 12.35
CA PRO A 18 12.35 24.00 12.59
C PRO A 18 12.91 23.42 13.90
N LEU A 19 14.07 22.79 13.80
CA LEU A 19 14.76 22.19 14.94
C LEU A 19 16.08 22.93 15.19
N PHE A 20 16.33 23.22 16.45
CA PHE A 20 17.59 23.76 16.91
C PHE A 20 18.34 22.70 17.70
N PHE A 21 19.55 22.41 17.27
CA PHE A 21 20.47 21.56 18.03
C PHE A 21 21.40 22.43 18.83
N THR A 22 21.44 22.21 20.11
CA THR A 22 22.33 22.93 21.01
C THR A 22 22.98 21.96 22.00
N THR A 23 24.12 22.32 22.54
CA THR A 23 24.77 21.54 23.58
C THR A 23 24.09 21.79 24.93
N TYR A 24 24.14 20.83 25.81
CA TYR A 24 23.59 20.94 27.18
C TYR A 24 24.26 22.06 28.01
N GLU A 25 25.46 22.47 27.64
CA GLU A 25 26.18 23.59 28.28
C GLU A 25 25.64 24.99 27.94
N ASN A 26 24.71 25.06 26.95
CA ASN A 26 24.13 26.35 26.57
C ASN A 26 23.27 26.88 27.72
N PRO A 27 23.50 28.14 28.17
CA PRO A 27 22.74 28.79 29.26
C PRO A 27 21.22 28.75 29.04
N MET A 28 20.76 28.88 27.78
CA MET A 28 19.34 28.86 27.45
C MET A 28 18.66 27.47 27.70
N VAL A 29 19.44 26.43 27.83
CA VAL A 29 18.93 25.04 28.01
C VAL A 29 19.10 24.55 29.44
N LYS A 30 19.91 25.24 30.26
CA LYS A 30 20.15 24.88 31.64
C LYS A 30 18.89 24.91 32.52
N ASP A 31 17.92 25.73 32.14
CA ASP A 31 16.63 25.84 32.85
C ASP A 31 15.62 24.75 32.44
N PHE A 32 15.91 23.97 31.37
CA PHE A 32 15.11 22.81 31.01
C PHE A 32 15.56 21.62 31.87
N GLU A 33 14.80 21.31 32.89
CA GLU A 33 15.01 20.17 33.76
C GLU A 33 14.99 18.85 32.96
N ARG A 34 16.17 18.31 32.66
CA ARG A 34 16.45 16.95 32.14
C ARG A 34 16.06 16.65 30.70
N PRO A 35 16.94 16.02 29.93
CA PRO A 35 16.59 15.51 28.62
C PRO A 35 15.53 14.41 28.77
N TYR A 36 14.40 14.54 28.06
CA TYR A 36 13.32 13.53 28.06
C TYR A 36 13.71 12.22 27.38
N LEU A 37 14.70 12.26 26.46
CA LEU A 37 15.10 11.12 25.67
C LEU A 37 16.61 11.11 25.47
N ILE A 38 17.22 9.95 25.68
CA ILE A 38 18.63 9.69 25.40
C ILE A 38 18.70 8.61 24.34
N TYR A 39 19.39 8.90 23.23
CA TYR A 39 19.63 7.93 22.16
C TYR A 39 21.00 7.30 22.33
N VAL A 40 21.02 5.97 22.45
CA VAL A 40 22.25 5.18 22.55
C VAL A 40 22.41 4.38 21.26
N ARG A 41 23.54 4.59 20.57
CA ARG A 41 23.92 3.82 19.39
C ARG A 41 24.89 2.72 19.79
N TYR A 42 24.60 1.51 19.39
CA TYR A 42 25.45 0.34 19.67
C TYR A 42 25.81 -0.43 18.39
N ALA A 43 26.90 -1.22 18.45
CA ALA A 43 27.32 -2.07 17.35
C ALA A 43 26.38 -3.27 17.18
N LYS A 44 26.20 -3.72 15.94
CA LYS A 44 25.32 -4.86 15.61
C LYS A 44 25.78 -6.11 16.37
N GLY A 45 24.89 -6.73 17.11
CA GLY A 45 25.16 -7.94 17.92
C GLY A 45 25.33 -7.69 19.42
N HIS A 46 25.69 -6.47 19.87
CA HIS A 46 25.95 -6.13 21.28
C HIS A 46 24.70 -5.61 22.05
N LYS A 47 23.52 -5.86 21.55
CA LYS A 47 22.25 -5.36 22.14
C LYS A 47 22.10 -5.77 23.62
N LYS A 48 22.34 -7.04 23.93
CA LYS A 48 22.15 -7.57 25.29
C LYS A 48 23.11 -6.92 26.28
N GLU A 49 24.38 -6.83 25.92
CA GLU A 49 25.44 -6.26 26.73
C GLU A 49 25.17 -4.77 27.03
N VAL A 50 24.77 -4.02 26.02
CA VAL A 50 24.42 -2.60 26.18
C VAL A 50 23.19 -2.43 27.07
N LEU A 51 22.15 -3.27 26.91
CA LEU A 51 20.96 -3.22 27.75
C LEU A 51 21.27 -3.55 29.20
N GLU A 52 22.14 -4.53 29.47
CA GLU A 52 22.59 -4.89 30.84
C GLU A 52 23.31 -3.70 31.49
N HIS A 53 24.26 -3.08 30.80
CA HIS A 53 24.94 -1.88 31.28
C HIS A 53 23.98 -0.69 31.51
N LEU A 54 23.05 -0.48 30.61
CA LEU A 54 22.05 0.58 30.80
C LEU A 54 21.14 0.30 32.01
N HIS A 55 20.76 -0.96 32.23
CA HIS A 55 20.01 -1.36 33.42
C HIS A 55 20.82 -1.15 34.70
N GLU A 56 22.11 -1.45 34.69
CA GLU A 56 23.01 -1.23 35.82
C GLU A 56 23.10 0.26 36.16
N ILE A 57 23.39 1.11 35.18
CA ILE A 57 23.47 2.56 35.37
C ILE A 57 22.14 3.16 35.87
N THR A 58 21.00 2.71 35.33
CA THR A 58 19.70 3.22 35.70
C THR A 58 19.13 2.62 36.99
N SER A 59 19.72 1.52 37.49
CA SER A 59 19.32 0.94 38.78
C SER A 59 19.54 1.89 39.95
N HIS A 60 20.52 2.79 39.81
CA HIS A 60 20.83 3.83 40.80
C HIS A 60 19.92 5.05 40.74
N ILE A 61 19.11 5.18 39.66
CA ILE A 61 18.12 6.25 39.55
C ILE A 61 16.85 5.79 40.28
N GLN A 62 16.79 6.13 41.54
CA GLN A 62 15.70 5.77 42.44
C GLN A 62 14.49 6.65 42.20
N ASN A 63 13.62 6.23 41.28
CA ASN A 63 12.30 6.83 41.11
C ASN A 63 11.27 5.69 41.08
N ASP A 64 10.58 5.47 42.19
CA ASP A 64 9.66 4.35 42.44
C ASP A 64 8.45 4.27 41.48
N ASN A 65 8.23 5.32 40.69
CA ASN A 65 7.07 5.41 39.78
C ASN A 65 7.38 5.12 38.31
N VAL A 66 8.61 4.76 37.93
CA VAL A 66 8.96 4.48 36.54
C VAL A 66 8.96 2.97 36.30
N ASN A 67 8.04 2.53 35.43
CA ASN A 67 8.00 1.15 34.98
C ASN A 67 9.27 0.82 34.17
N ARG A 68 10.27 0.19 34.82
CA ARG A 68 11.60 -0.10 34.29
C ARG A 68 11.58 -0.87 32.96
N SER A 69 10.57 -1.70 32.71
CA SER A 69 10.44 -2.45 31.47
C SER A 69 10.12 -1.58 30.24
N LYS A 70 9.63 -0.35 30.47
CA LYS A 70 9.32 0.62 29.41
C LYS A 70 10.36 1.74 29.25
N MET A 71 11.41 1.73 30.06
CA MET A 71 12.43 2.78 30.05
C MET A 71 13.32 2.72 28.79
N PHE A 72 13.55 1.52 28.28
CA PHE A 72 14.35 1.31 27.07
C PHE A 72 13.44 0.84 25.94
N THR A 73 13.42 1.59 24.87
CA THR A 73 12.66 1.26 23.66
C THR A 73 13.60 1.26 22.47
N GLU A 74 13.58 0.22 21.69
CA GLU A 74 14.33 0.19 20.45
C GLU A 74 13.72 1.18 19.45
N LEU A 75 14.57 1.94 18.75
CA LEU A 75 14.10 2.93 17.78
C LEU A 75 13.29 2.27 16.66
N SER A 76 13.63 1.04 16.27
CA SER A 76 12.85 0.23 15.33
C SER A 76 11.42 -0.03 15.81
N ASP A 77 11.25 -0.38 17.11
CA ASP A 77 9.92 -0.62 17.68
C ASP A 77 9.10 0.67 17.76
N LEU A 78 9.76 1.79 18.01
CA LEU A 78 9.13 3.10 18.02
C LEU A 78 8.62 3.46 16.61
N ILE A 79 9.46 3.30 15.60
CA ILE A 79 9.11 3.53 14.19
C ILE A 79 7.96 2.60 13.77
N ASP A 80 8.03 1.32 14.16
CA ASP A 80 6.98 0.36 13.85
C ASP A 80 5.64 0.70 14.51
N ARG A 81 5.66 1.23 15.72
CA ARG A 81 4.44 1.72 16.40
C ARG A 81 3.85 2.92 15.66
N PHE A 82 4.67 3.86 15.21
CA PHE A 82 4.20 5.01 14.44
C PHE A 82 3.61 4.60 13.09
N ASN A 83 4.20 3.60 12.42
CA ASN A 83 3.74 3.13 11.11
C ASN A 83 2.67 2.02 11.20
N ARG A 84 2.27 1.62 12.40
CA ARG A 84 1.27 0.56 12.60
C ARG A 84 -0.09 0.87 11.97
N PRO A 85 -0.66 2.09 12.12
CA PRO A 85 -1.94 2.42 11.51
C PRO A 85 -1.90 2.32 9.99
N GLU A 86 -0.81 2.78 9.33
CA GLU A 86 -0.65 2.67 7.88
C GLU A 86 -0.55 1.21 7.43
N LYS A 87 0.19 0.36 8.17
CA LYS A 87 0.27 -1.08 7.88
C LYS A 87 -1.11 -1.75 7.98
N VAL A 88 -1.90 -1.39 8.98
CA VAL A 88 -3.28 -1.92 9.15
C VAL A 88 -4.17 -1.47 8.00
N ILE A 89 -4.16 -0.19 7.66
CA ILE A 89 -4.93 0.36 6.54
C ILE A 89 -4.53 -0.33 5.23
N PHE A 90 -3.24 -0.47 4.96
CA PHE A 90 -2.74 -1.17 3.77
C PHE A 90 -3.23 -2.62 3.72
N THR A 91 -3.21 -3.34 4.83
CA THR A 91 -3.68 -4.72 4.91
C THR A 91 -5.17 -4.82 4.63
N ILE A 92 -5.98 -3.94 5.23
CA ILE A 92 -7.44 -3.90 5.02
C ILE A 92 -7.75 -3.62 3.54
N PHE A 93 -7.13 -2.60 2.94
CA PHE A 93 -7.33 -2.28 1.52
C PHE A 93 -6.87 -3.41 0.59
N SER A 94 -5.78 -4.10 0.92
CA SER A 94 -5.30 -5.24 0.14
C SER A 94 -6.29 -6.40 0.15
N ILE A 95 -6.85 -6.74 1.32
CA ILE A 95 -7.86 -7.78 1.45
C ILE A 95 -9.14 -7.38 0.70
N LEU A 96 -9.61 -6.15 0.90
CA LEU A 96 -10.80 -5.63 0.22
C LEU A 96 -10.65 -5.65 -1.30
N SER A 97 -9.48 -5.21 -1.80
CA SER A 97 -9.17 -5.25 -3.24
C SER A 97 -9.19 -6.67 -3.80
N LEU A 98 -8.63 -7.64 -3.05
CA LEU A 98 -8.66 -9.04 -3.46
C LEU A 98 -10.09 -9.57 -3.57
N VAL A 99 -10.93 -9.28 -2.57
CA VAL A 99 -12.35 -9.66 -2.57
C VAL A 99 -13.08 -9.02 -3.76
N CYS A 100 -12.87 -7.73 -4.02
CA CYS A 100 -13.46 -7.03 -5.17
C CYS A 100 -13.04 -7.64 -6.51
N ILE A 101 -11.76 -8.03 -6.66
CA ILE A 101 -11.26 -8.70 -7.87
C ILE A 101 -11.95 -10.06 -8.05
N LEU A 102 -12.10 -10.84 -6.99
CA LEU A 102 -12.78 -12.13 -7.04
C LEU A 102 -14.25 -11.97 -7.47
N ILE A 103 -15.01 -11.08 -6.82
CA ILE A 103 -16.41 -10.81 -7.16
C ILE A 103 -16.54 -10.35 -8.61
N SER A 104 -15.69 -9.42 -9.06
CA SER A 104 -15.69 -8.92 -10.43
C SER A 104 -15.38 -10.02 -11.44
N THR A 105 -14.42 -10.89 -11.13
CA THR A 105 -14.06 -12.03 -11.98
C THR A 105 -15.21 -13.03 -12.12
N PHE A 106 -15.91 -13.35 -11.02
CA PHE A 106 -17.10 -14.19 -11.06
C PHE A 106 -18.24 -13.54 -11.82
N GLY A 107 -18.44 -12.23 -11.66
CA GLY A 107 -19.45 -11.48 -12.41
C GLY A 107 -19.20 -11.52 -13.93
N ILE A 108 -17.97 -11.25 -14.37
CA ILE A 108 -17.59 -11.34 -15.77
C ILE A 108 -17.75 -12.76 -16.30
N TYR A 109 -17.29 -13.75 -15.54
CA TYR A 109 -17.44 -15.16 -15.92
C TYR A 109 -18.90 -15.54 -16.14
N SER A 110 -19.81 -15.13 -15.25
CA SER A 110 -21.24 -15.39 -15.35
C SER A 110 -21.85 -14.71 -16.57
N LEU A 111 -21.52 -13.44 -16.83
CA LEU A 111 -22.03 -12.69 -18.00
C LEU A 111 -21.55 -13.31 -19.31
N VAL A 112 -20.27 -13.68 -19.41
CA VAL A 112 -19.72 -14.33 -20.62
C VAL A 112 -20.35 -15.70 -20.82
N SER A 113 -20.60 -16.47 -19.74
CA SER A 113 -21.28 -17.76 -19.81
C SER A 113 -22.68 -17.62 -20.39
N LEU A 114 -23.47 -16.70 -19.85
CA LEU A 114 -24.82 -16.42 -20.32
C LEU A 114 -24.85 -15.96 -21.77
N ALA A 115 -23.99 -15.01 -22.13
CA ALA A 115 -23.89 -14.50 -23.51
C ALA A 115 -23.50 -15.62 -24.51
N THR A 116 -22.58 -16.50 -24.10
CA THR A 116 -22.16 -17.63 -24.94
C THR A 116 -23.30 -18.62 -25.14
N GLU A 117 -24.09 -18.88 -24.10
CA GLU A 117 -25.24 -19.79 -24.18
C GLU A 117 -26.35 -19.23 -25.06
N GLN A 118 -26.67 -17.95 -24.93
CA GLN A 118 -27.66 -17.25 -25.79
C GLN A 118 -27.26 -17.25 -27.27
N ARG A 119 -25.95 -17.15 -27.56
CA ARG A 119 -25.41 -17.10 -28.93
C ARG A 119 -24.93 -18.46 -29.44
N ARG A 120 -25.23 -19.55 -28.73
CA ARG A 120 -24.73 -20.90 -29.07
C ARG A 120 -25.05 -21.32 -30.52
N LYS A 121 -26.27 -21.04 -31.00
CA LYS A 121 -26.66 -21.34 -32.38
C LYS A 121 -25.86 -20.54 -33.41
N GLU A 122 -25.63 -19.25 -33.15
CA GLU A 122 -24.84 -18.37 -34.02
C GLU A 122 -23.37 -18.83 -34.08
N ILE A 123 -22.80 -19.20 -32.92
CA ILE A 123 -21.43 -19.74 -32.83
C ILE A 123 -21.31 -21.06 -33.60
N ALA A 124 -22.30 -21.95 -33.48
CA ALA A 124 -22.34 -23.21 -34.19
C ALA A 124 -22.39 -23.01 -35.73
N ILE A 125 -23.25 -22.14 -36.22
CA ILE A 125 -23.36 -21.81 -37.64
C ILE A 125 -22.02 -21.23 -38.17
N ARG A 126 -21.41 -20.32 -37.44
CA ARG A 126 -20.10 -19.76 -37.82
C ARG A 126 -19.00 -20.81 -37.85
N LYS A 127 -19.00 -21.73 -36.87
CA LYS A 127 -18.04 -22.83 -36.79
C LYS A 127 -18.18 -23.79 -38.00
N VAL A 128 -19.40 -24.11 -38.41
CA VAL A 128 -19.67 -24.90 -39.62
C VAL A 128 -19.20 -24.18 -40.90
N ASN A 129 -19.33 -22.84 -40.94
CA ASN A 129 -18.84 -22.00 -42.01
C ASN A 129 -17.31 -21.74 -41.94
N GLY A 130 -16.55 -22.47 -41.13
CA GLY A 130 -15.10 -22.39 -41.06
C GLY A 130 -14.54 -21.29 -40.16
N ALA A 131 -15.33 -20.68 -39.28
CA ALA A 131 -14.81 -19.73 -38.31
C ALA A 131 -13.88 -20.41 -37.31
N THR A 132 -12.67 -19.89 -37.17
CA THR A 132 -11.69 -20.37 -36.20
C THR A 132 -12.06 -19.93 -34.77
N PHE A 133 -11.55 -20.64 -33.80
CA PHE A 133 -11.68 -20.27 -32.37
C PHE A 133 -11.28 -18.80 -32.12
N TYR A 134 -10.25 -18.31 -32.76
CA TYR A 134 -9.76 -16.93 -32.61
C TYR A 134 -10.79 -15.88 -33.11
N HIS A 135 -11.52 -16.16 -34.18
CA HIS A 135 -12.57 -15.24 -34.64
C HIS A 135 -13.70 -15.09 -33.62
N ILE A 136 -14.09 -16.20 -32.99
CA ILE A 136 -15.11 -16.18 -31.92
C ILE A 136 -14.59 -15.44 -30.69
N LEU A 137 -13.34 -15.73 -30.29
CA LEU A 137 -12.69 -15.06 -29.16
C LEU A 137 -12.59 -13.54 -29.38
N GLN A 138 -12.19 -13.10 -30.57
CA GLN A 138 -12.07 -11.70 -30.92
C GLN A 138 -13.42 -10.96 -30.87
N LEU A 139 -14.51 -11.62 -31.23
CA LEU A 139 -15.85 -11.04 -31.16
C LEU A 139 -16.23 -10.72 -29.71
N PHE A 140 -16.10 -11.72 -28.81
CA PHE A 140 -16.39 -11.53 -27.40
C PHE A 140 -15.41 -10.52 -26.74
N PHE A 141 -14.13 -10.62 -27.05
CA PHE A 141 -13.15 -9.69 -26.52
C PHE A 141 -13.47 -8.24 -26.88
N ARG A 142 -13.85 -7.95 -28.12
CA ARG A 142 -14.23 -6.59 -28.55
C ARG A 142 -15.40 -6.03 -27.74
N GLU A 143 -16.44 -6.82 -27.49
CA GLU A 143 -17.61 -6.38 -26.70
C GLU A 143 -17.21 -6.07 -25.24
N TYR A 144 -16.51 -6.98 -24.60
CA TYR A 144 -16.10 -6.80 -23.20
C TYR A 144 -14.98 -5.78 -23.02
N PHE A 145 -14.11 -5.62 -24.02
CA PHE A 145 -13.09 -4.59 -24.01
C PHE A 145 -13.67 -3.18 -23.96
N ILE A 146 -14.75 -2.94 -24.70
CA ILE A 146 -15.47 -1.65 -24.64
C ILE A 146 -16.03 -1.41 -23.23
N LEU A 147 -16.66 -2.41 -22.62
CA LEU A 147 -17.18 -2.31 -21.26
C LEU A 147 -16.08 -2.02 -20.23
N VAL A 148 -14.96 -2.74 -20.33
CA VAL A 148 -13.81 -2.53 -19.45
C VAL A 148 -13.21 -1.15 -19.63
N THR A 149 -13.10 -0.68 -20.88
CA THR A 149 -12.57 0.66 -21.17
C THR A 149 -13.49 1.74 -20.59
N LEU A 150 -14.81 1.62 -20.79
CA LEU A 150 -15.78 2.52 -20.19
C LEU A 150 -15.70 2.52 -18.66
N GLY A 151 -15.64 1.34 -18.04
CA GLY A 151 -15.49 1.22 -16.60
C GLY A 151 -14.22 1.91 -16.08
N ASN A 152 -13.09 1.74 -16.77
CA ASN A 152 -11.83 2.38 -16.41
C ASN A 152 -11.85 3.91 -16.62
N VAL A 153 -12.52 4.41 -17.67
CA VAL A 153 -12.68 5.86 -17.91
C VAL A 153 -13.36 6.55 -16.73
N PHE A 154 -14.27 5.89 -16.02
CA PHE A 154 -14.90 6.43 -14.81
C PHE A 154 -14.11 6.08 -13.55
N ALA A 155 -13.63 4.87 -13.41
CA ALA A 155 -12.97 4.40 -12.19
C ALA A 155 -11.60 5.07 -11.95
N LEU A 156 -10.78 5.26 -12.98
CA LEU A 156 -9.46 5.84 -12.85
C LEU A 156 -9.46 7.30 -12.37
N PRO A 157 -10.30 8.22 -12.93
CA PRO A 157 -10.38 9.58 -12.40
C PRO A 157 -10.88 9.64 -10.96
N VAL A 158 -11.89 8.85 -10.62
CA VAL A 158 -12.40 8.78 -9.24
C VAL A 158 -11.32 8.26 -8.29
N GLY A 159 -10.67 7.18 -8.68
CA GLY A 159 -9.54 6.63 -7.91
C GLY A 159 -8.41 7.63 -7.72
N TYR A 160 -8.04 8.36 -8.78
CA TYR A 160 -7.03 9.42 -8.72
C TYR A 160 -7.42 10.51 -7.72
N LEU A 161 -8.66 11.00 -7.77
CA LEU A 161 -9.12 12.06 -6.86
C LEU A 161 -9.11 11.60 -5.40
N VAL A 162 -9.55 10.37 -5.13
CA VAL A 162 -9.55 9.79 -3.78
C VAL A 162 -8.13 9.64 -3.25
N ILE A 163 -7.24 9.05 -4.05
CA ILE A 163 -5.84 8.85 -3.64
C ILE A 163 -5.13 10.19 -3.48
N LYS A 164 -5.34 11.14 -4.40
CA LYS A 164 -4.76 12.48 -4.31
C LYS A 164 -5.17 13.17 -3.01
N ARG A 165 -6.46 13.16 -2.69
CA ARG A 165 -7.00 13.77 -1.47
C ARG A 165 -6.46 13.11 -0.20
N TRP A 166 -6.26 11.79 -0.24
CA TRP A 166 -5.65 11.04 0.85
C TRP A 166 -4.16 11.39 1.01
N LEU A 167 -3.41 11.48 -0.09
CA LEU A 167 -2.00 11.88 -0.06
C LEU A 167 -1.80 13.32 0.46
N GLU A 168 -2.71 14.24 0.16
CA GLU A 168 -2.67 15.62 0.64
C GLU A 168 -2.73 15.73 2.18
N THR A 169 -3.17 14.67 2.87
CA THR A 169 -3.15 14.58 4.33
C THR A 169 -1.72 14.40 4.88
N TYR A 170 -0.77 13.97 4.04
CA TYR A 170 0.62 13.78 4.42
C TYR A 170 1.45 15.00 4.06
N ALA A 171 2.27 15.49 5.01
CA ALA A 171 3.14 16.64 4.78
C ALA A 171 4.20 16.39 3.70
N ASN A 172 4.69 15.14 3.61
CA ASN A 172 5.64 14.67 2.59
C ASN A 172 4.94 13.71 1.63
N HIS A 173 4.25 14.25 0.62
CA HIS A 173 3.53 13.44 -0.37
C HIS A 173 4.36 13.24 -1.64
N THR A 174 4.25 12.05 -2.18
CA THR A 174 4.86 11.67 -3.46
C THR A 174 3.86 11.89 -4.59
N THR A 175 4.34 12.32 -5.75
CA THR A 175 3.50 12.40 -6.95
C THR A 175 3.15 11.01 -7.47
N LEU A 176 1.88 10.81 -7.82
CA LEU A 176 1.41 9.54 -8.38
C LEU A 176 1.95 9.38 -9.82
N PRO A 177 2.75 8.34 -10.12
CA PRO A 177 3.25 8.12 -11.47
C PRO A 177 2.11 7.67 -12.38
N ALA A 178 1.99 8.30 -13.56
CA ALA A 178 0.98 7.93 -14.56
C ALA A 178 1.05 6.45 -14.99
N GLY A 179 2.24 5.85 -14.95
CA GLY A 179 2.44 4.43 -15.24
C GLY A 179 1.64 3.47 -14.37
N LEU A 180 1.28 3.89 -13.14
CA LEU A 180 0.48 3.09 -12.22
C LEU A 180 -0.95 2.89 -12.76
N PHE A 181 -1.55 3.92 -13.36
CA PHE A 181 -2.88 3.84 -13.98
C PHE A 181 -2.88 2.94 -15.21
N LEU A 182 -1.82 3.02 -16.03
CA LEU A 182 -1.64 2.13 -17.18
C LEU A 182 -1.52 0.67 -16.72
N LEU A 183 -0.76 0.42 -15.67
CA LEU A 183 -0.58 -0.93 -15.10
C LEU A 183 -1.91 -1.50 -14.60
N VAL A 184 -2.71 -0.71 -13.88
CA VAL A 184 -4.06 -1.12 -13.41
C VAL A 184 -4.95 -1.46 -14.59
N PHE A 185 -4.96 -0.63 -15.64
CA PHE A 185 -5.72 -0.89 -16.87
C PHE A 185 -5.30 -2.19 -17.53
N LEU A 186 -4.00 -2.43 -17.69
CA LEU A 186 -3.46 -3.67 -18.31
C LEU A 186 -3.82 -4.92 -17.49
N ILE A 187 -3.72 -4.85 -16.15
CA ILE A 187 -4.12 -5.95 -15.27
C ILE A 187 -5.61 -6.26 -15.43
N THR A 188 -6.45 -5.23 -15.43
CA THR A 188 -7.91 -5.39 -15.60
C THR A 188 -8.23 -6.03 -16.95
N CYS A 189 -7.64 -5.56 -18.03
CA CYS A 189 -7.78 -6.17 -19.37
C CYS A 189 -7.31 -7.62 -19.38
N GLY A 190 -6.20 -7.93 -18.72
CA GLY A 190 -5.65 -9.29 -18.62
C GLY A 190 -6.60 -10.26 -17.91
N ILE A 191 -7.21 -9.85 -16.79
CA ILE A 191 -8.18 -10.66 -16.05
C ILE A 191 -9.40 -10.96 -16.93
N VAL A 192 -9.93 -9.95 -17.63
CA VAL A 192 -11.07 -10.10 -18.51
C VAL A 192 -10.74 -11.04 -19.67
N LEU A 193 -9.59 -10.87 -20.29
CA LEU A 193 -9.13 -11.73 -21.40
C LEU A 193 -9.00 -13.18 -20.96
N LEU A 194 -8.44 -13.45 -19.80
CA LEU A 194 -8.34 -14.81 -19.23
C LEU A 194 -9.72 -15.42 -18.97
N SER A 195 -10.66 -14.61 -18.45
CA SER A 195 -12.02 -15.06 -18.17
C SER A 195 -12.74 -15.46 -19.46
N ILE A 196 -12.66 -14.61 -20.50
CA ILE A 196 -13.26 -14.87 -21.81
C ILE A 196 -12.63 -16.09 -22.47
N PHE A 197 -11.31 -16.19 -22.47
CA PHE A 197 -10.58 -17.31 -23.06
C PHE A 197 -10.99 -18.66 -22.48
N ARG A 198 -11.07 -18.76 -21.15
CA ARG A 198 -11.51 -19.98 -20.46
C ARG A 198 -12.93 -20.37 -20.85
N GLN A 199 -13.85 -19.37 -20.92
CA GLN A 199 -15.26 -19.61 -21.20
C GLN A 199 -15.49 -20.01 -22.66
N VAL A 200 -14.88 -19.29 -23.60
CA VAL A 200 -15.00 -19.64 -25.05
C VAL A 200 -14.38 -21.00 -25.35
N LYS A 201 -13.23 -21.32 -24.71
CA LYS A 201 -12.64 -22.66 -24.84
C LYS A 201 -13.58 -23.76 -24.36
N ARG A 202 -14.27 -23.54 -23.22
CA ARG A 202 -15.25 -24.50 -22.69
C ARG A 202 -16.49 -24.65 -23.59
N ALA A 203 -16.94 -23.55 -24.23
CA ALA A 203 -18.09 -23.58 -25.14
C ALA A 203 -17.75 -24.13 -26.52
N ALA A 204 -16.45 -24.10 -26.91
CA ALA A 204 -15.99 -24.64 -28.19
C ALA A 204 -15.54 -26.12 -28.13
N ALA A 205 -15.37 -26.65 -26.92
CA ALA A 205 -15.10 -28.10 -26.69
C ALA A 205 -16.40 -28.87 -26.69
#